data_375f915a39af216205ec9181127f0034
#
_entry.id   375f915a39af216205ec9181127f0034
#
_cell.length_a   1.000
_cell.length_b   1.000
_cell.length_c   1.000
_cell.angle_alpha   90.00
_cell.angle_beta   90.00
_cell.angle_gamma   90.00
#
_symmetry.space_group_name_H-M   'P 1'
#
loop_
_entity.id
_entity.type
_entity.pdbx_description
1 polymer ?
#
loop_
_entity_poly.entity_id
_entity_poly.type
_entity_poly.pdbx_seq_one_letter_code
_entity_poly.pdbx_strand_id
1 'polypeptide(L)'
;MSLIIPCNGKRDLILIKALRLLKLNFYCKIAVMRLSESKIKTKKRIEIEEESKGLAYLLRANFIEKLTSGVYNYLPFGLRVVRKIEKIVREEMERIGGQEILMAALHPKSLWEQTNRWEAFDALFKVQSRYGQWYGLGPTHEEVVTPLAKNFIFSYRDLPLYLYQIQTKFRDEPRPKGGLMRTKEFLMKDLYSFHTDEKDLGWYYEKVKKAYLKVYKRCGLKPIITEASGGTFSKFSHEFQVLTEKGEDTIFLCANCGFSRNKEIMEGKKCPVCGKKIESYSAAEVGNIFKLKDKYSRSLDLKYIDQNGEEKYVLMGCYGIGISRLLSVISEVLSDSKGLVFPEEIAPYHYIILPLYTGRRDTDKKITKFSEEIYQLLKNHQKEVVFDDRKNVSIGEKFNDVDLMGIFYRLVISEKTLSKKRIEVKKRNSPNLKYLSKNELVNLKK
;
A
#
# COMPACT_ATOMS: atom_id res chain seq x y z
N MET A 1 -47.86 -0.96 7.98
CA MET A 1 -48.58 -1.11 6.72
C MET A 1 -47.59 -1.52 5.65
N SER A 2 -47.53 -2.83 5.37
CA SER A 2 -46.56 -3.43 4.44
C SER A 2 -47.15 -3.38 3.03
N LEU A 3 -46.53 -2.62 2.12
CA LEU A 3 -46.86 -2.65 0.70
C LEU A 3 -46.17 -3.84 0.05
N ILE A 4 -46.95 -4.87 -0.21
CA ILE A 4 -46.57 -5.99 -1.08
C ILE A 4 -46.85 -5.57 -2.52
N ILE A 5 -45.82 -5.38 -3.33
CA ILE A 5 -45.92 -5.15 -4.77
C ILE A 5 -45.79 -6.50 -5.47
N PRO A 6 -46.76 -6.94 -6.28
CA PRO A 6 -46.67 -8.23 -6.98
C PRO A 6 -45.67 -8.13 -8.14
N CYS A 7 -44.73 -9.08 -8.18
CA CYS A 7 -43.74 -9.29 -9.24
C CYS A 7 -44.41 -9.79 -10.52
N ASN A 8 -44.37 -9.05 -11.61
CA ASN A 8 -44.70 -9.49 -12.97
C ASN A 8 -43.40 -9.80 -13.75
N GLY A 9 -43.14 -11.07 -13.88
CA GLY A 9 -41.86 -11.72 -14.09
C GLY A 9 -41.24 -11.70 -15.50
N LYS A 10 -41.14 -10.64 -16.22
CA LYS A 10 -40.17 -10.48 -17.33
C LYS A 10 -39.62 -9.05 -17.47
N ARG A 11 -40.32 -8.03 -17.06
CA ARG A 11 -39.82 -6.63 -17.06
C ARG A 11 -38.88 -6.34 -15.91
N ASP A 12 -39.09 -6.98 -14.76
CA ASP A 12 -38.23 -6.79 -13.58
C ASP A 12 -36.83 -7.42 -13.74
N LEU A 13 -36.74 -8.51 -14.52
CA LEU A 13 -35.44 -9.14 -14.81
C LEU A 13 -34.56 -8.27 -15.73
N ILE A 14 -35.20 -7.50 -16.62
CA ILE A 14 -34.49 -6.54 -17.50
C ILE A 14 -34.10 -5.31 -16.70
N LEU A 15 -34.97 -4.83 -15.80
CA LEU A 15 -34.67 -3.69 -14.93
C LEU A 15 -33.58 -4.01 -13.90
N ILE A 16 -33.60 -5.21 -13.32
CA ILE A 16 -32.55 -5.70 -12.40
C ILE A 16 -31.22 -5.91 -13.14
N LYS A 17 -31.25 -6.43 -14.37
CA LYS A 17 -30.05 -6.52 -15.21
C LYS A 17 -29.56 -5.14 -15.64
N ALA A 18 -30.43 -4.21 -16.00
CA ALA A 18 -30.07 -2.81 -16.33
C ALA A 18 -29.55 -2.06 -15.09
N LEU A 19 -30.16 -2.21 -13.92
CA LEU A 19 -29.70 -1.64 -12.66
C LEU A 19 -28.37 -2.29 -12.16
N ARG A 20 -28.16 -3.58 -12.39
CA ARG A 20 -26.84 -4.21 -12.16
C ARG A 20 -25.78 -3.70 -13.14
N LEU A 21 -26.12 -3.50 -14.41
CA LEU A 21 -25.23 -2.89 -15.40
C LEU A 21 -24.98 -1.40 -15.10
N LEU A 22 -25.97 -0.65 -14.64
CA LEU A 22 -25.82 0.75 -14.22
C LEU A 22 -25.05 0.88 -12.89
N LYS A 23 -25.29 0.02 -11.90
CA LYS A 23 -24.49 0.01 -10.65
C LYS A 23 -23.05 -0.44 -10.87
N LEU A 24 -22.79 -1.35 -11.81
CA LEU A 24 -21.42 -1.74 -12.18
C LEU A 24 -20.68 -0.62 -12.95
N ASN A 25 -21.37 0.27 -13.64
CA ASN A 25 -20.73 1.36 -14.39
C ASN A 25 -20.33 2.58 -13.53
N PHE A 26 -20.80 2.71 -12.28
CA PHE A 26 -20.48 3.88 -11.46
C PHE A 26 -19.21 3.73 -10.62
N TYR A 27 -18.68 2.50 -10.41
CA TYR A 27 -17.54 2.29 -9.51
C TYR A 27 -16.27 1.70 -10.13
N CYS A 28 -16.27 1.41 -11.43
CA CYS A 28 -15.07 0.90 -12.09
C CYS A 28 -14.89 1.49 -13.49
N LYS A 29 -14.55 2.77 -13.58
CA LYS A 29 -13.93 3.28 -14.82
C LYS A 29 -12.60 2.54 -14.97
N ILE A 30 -12.59 1.54 -15.87
CA ILE A 30 -11.38 0.84 -16.25
C ILE A 30 -10.37 1.88 -16.66
N ALA A 31 -9.20 1.80 -16.03
CA ALA A 31 -8.15 2.72 -16.35
C ALA A 31 -7.58 2.41 -17.73
N VAL A 32 -7.97 3.21 -18.68
CA VAL A 32 -7.41 3.27 -20.02
C VAL A 32 -6.75 4.64 -20.18
N MET A 33 -5.60 4.68 -20.83
CA MET A 33 -4.82 5.91 -20.96
C MET A 33 -4.09 5.91 -22.31
N ARG A 34 -4.05 7.11 -22.96
CA ARG A 34 -3.15 7.37 -24.09
C ARG A 34 -2.01 8.25 -23.62
N LEU A 35 -0.77 7.88 -23.97
CA LEU A 35 0.38 8.66 -23.55
C LEU A 35 0.49 10.00 -24.30
N SER A 36 -0.08 10.12 -25.51
CA SER A 36 -0.18 11.40 -26.21
C SER A 36 -1.03 12.44 -25.47
N GLU A 37 -2.02 11.99 -24.71
CA GLU A 37 -2.92 12.83 -23.90
C GLU A 37 -2.33 13.17 -22.52
N SER A 38 -1.34 12.40 -22.07
CA SER A 38 -0.68 12.65 -20.79
C SER A 38 0.23 13.87 -20.86
N LYS A 39 0.04 14.80 -19.93
CA LYS A 39 0.96 15.92 -19.73
C LYS A 39 2.14 15.54 -18.83
N ILE A 40 2.02 14.47 -18.06
CA ILE A 40 3.05 13.98 -17.14
C ILE A 40 3.87 12.92 -17.87
N LYS A 41 5.12 13.27 -18.18
CA LYS A 41 6.06 12.43 -18.95
C LYS A 41 7.18 11.95 -18.04
N THR A 42 7.82 10.84 -18.39
CA THR A 42 9.06 10.39 -17.76
C THR A 42 10.19 11.43 -17.93
N LYS A 43 11.11 11.49 -16.98
CA LYS A 43 12.28 12.36 -16.99
C LYS A 43 13.51 11.55 -17.41
N LYS A 44 14.35 12.10 -18.30
CA LYS A 44 15.61 11.46 -18.70
C LYS A 44 16.61 11.45 -17.54
N ARG A 45 16.66 12.55 -16.77
CA ARG A 45 17.51 12.73 -15.59
C ARG A 45 16.74 13.42 -14.50
N ILE A 46 17.20 13.31 -13.27
CA ILE A 46 16.80 14.11 -12.12
C ILE A 46 18.01 14.97 -11.71
N GLU A 47 17.75 16.16 -11.25
CA GLU A 47 18.80 17.15 -10.88
C GLU A 47 19.46 16.82 -9.54
N ILE A 48 18.84 15.94 -8.75
CA ILE A 48 19.28 15.60 -7.39
C ILE A 48 19.86 14.18 -7.44
N GLU A 49 21.11 14.03 -6.96
CA GLU A 49 21.65 12.71 -6.66
C GLU A 49 20.86 12.08 -5.51
N GLU A 50 20.15 11.02 -5.82
CA GLU A 50 19.38 10.27 -4.83
C GLU A 50 20.17 9.05 -4.39
N GLU A 51 20.32 8.90 -3.08
CA GLU A 51 21.02 7.77 -2.47
C GLU A 51 20.32 6.41 -2.74
N SER A 52 19.01 6.45 -3.01
CA SER A 52 18.16 5.27 -3.23
C SER A 52 17.79 5.15 -4.71
N LYS A 53 18.13 4.00 -5.30
CA LYS A 53 17.77 3.61 -6.66
C LYS A 53 16.24 3.64 -6.88
N GLY A 54 15.49 3.11 -5.92
CA GLY A 54 14.03 3.09 -5.98
C GLY A 54 13.43 4.48 -6.02
N LEU A 55 13.92 5.39 -5.18
CA LEU A 55 13.49 6.80 -5.17
C LEU A 55 13.81 7.48 -6.50
N ALA A 56 15.03 7.30 -7.02
CA ALA A 56 15.44 7.86 -8.30
C ALA A 56 14.50 7.43 -9.44
N TYR A 57 14.10 6.16 -9.47
CA TYR A 57 13.15 5.67 -10.47
C TYR A 57 11.72 6.20 -10.27
N LEU A 58 11.23 6.30 -9.04
CA LEU A 58 9.91 6.88 -8.76
C LEU A 58 9.83 8.35 -9.23
N LEU A 59 10.88 9.15 -9.00
CA LEU A 59 10.97 10.54 -9.44
C LEU A 59 11.11 10.64 -10.98
N ARG A 60 11.95 9.80 -11.61
CA ARG A 60 12.15 9.79 -13.08
C ARG A 60 10.90 9.31 -13.82
N ALA A 61 10.21 8.32 -13.29
CA ALA A 61 8.97 7.81 -13.87
C ALA A 61 7.76 8.73 -13.60
N ASN A 62 7.95 9.84 -12.87
CA ASN A 62 6.89 10.72 -12.41
C ASN A 62 5.75 9.97 -11.69
N PHE A 63 6.12 9.08 -10.78
CA PHE A 63 5.20 8.46 -9.82
C PHE A 63 4.94 9.38 -8.63
N ILE A 64 5.99 10.08 -8.22
CA ILE A 64 5.96 11.06 -7.14
C ILE A 64 6.73 12.32 -7.54
N GLU A 65 6.43 13.40 -6.84
CA GLU A 65 7.13 14.67 -6.91
C GLU A 65 7.46 15.14 -5.51
N LYS A 66 8.70 15.56 -5.28
CA LYS A 66 9.14 16.11 -4.00
C LYS A 66 8.69 17.56 -3.89
N LEU A 67 7.81 17.85 -2.94
CA LEU A 67 7.40 19.22 -2.63
C LEU A 67 8.44 19.91 -1.74
N THR A 68 8.83 19.24 -0.66
CA THR A 68 9.90 19.63 0.25
C THR A 68 10.47 18.40 0.95
N SER A 69 11.45 18.55 1.83
CA SER A 69 12.04 17.45 2.57
C SER A 69 10.97 16.70 3.40
N GLY A 70 10.78 15.41 3.12
CA GLY A 70 9.80 14.57 3.80
C GLY A 70 8.33 14.77 3.37
N VAL A 71 8.06 15.58 2.32
CA VAL A 71 6.70 15.81 1.80
C VAL A 71 6.68 15.57 0.29
N TYR A 72 5.79 14.69 -0.18
CA TYR A 72 5.72 14.25 -1.57
C TYR A 72 4.30 14.28 -2.11
N ASN A 73 4.15 14.71 -3.35
CA ASN A 73 2.93 14.56 -4.15
C ASN A 73 2.93 13.18 -4.83
N TYR A 74 1.78 12.52 -4.89
CA TYR A 74 1.59 11.31 -5.70
C TYR A 74 1.01 11.67 -7.04
N LEU A 75 1.72 11.35 -8.12
CA LEU A 75 1.30 11.59 -9.49
C LEU A 75 0.50 10.37 -10.01
N PRO A 76 -0.18 10.45 -11.17
CA PRO A 76 -1.17 9.45 -11.58
C PRO A 76 -0.71 8.00 -11.52
N PHE A 77 0.52 7.68 -11.97
CA PHE A 77 1.03 6.31 -11.91
C PHE A 77 1.32 5.86 -10.47
N GLY A 78 1.96 6.73 -9.67
CA GLY A 78 2.26 6.45 -8.28
C GLY A 78 1.00 6.28 -7.43
N LEU A 79 0.02 7.19 -7.59
CA LEU A 79 -1.27 7.09 -6.90
C LEU A 79 -2.02 5.80 -7.24
N ARG A 80 -1.91 5.31 -8.49
CA ARG A 80 -2.50 4.02 -8.85
C ARG A 80 -1.88 2.86 -8.09
N VAL A 81 -0.55 2.83 -7.97
CA VAL A 81 0.15 1.78 -7.20
C VAL A 81 -0.24 1.85 -5.73
N VAL A 82 -0.25 3.04 -5.13
CA VAL A 82 -0.68 3.26 -3.75
C VAL A 82 -2.10 2.72 -3.51
N ARG A 83 -3.06 3.06 -4.38
CA ARG A 83 -4.45 2.58 -4.27
C ARG A 83 -4.59 1.06 -4.42
N LYS A 84 -3.72 0.43 -5.21
CA LYS A 84 -3.68 -1.04 -5.32
C LYS A 84 -3.10 -1.68 -4.06
N ILE A 85 -2.08 -1.08 -3.45
CA ILE A 85 -1.56 -1.50 -2.15
C ILE A 85 -2.65 -1.34 -1.08
N GLU A 86 -3.34 -0.18 -1.01
CA GLU A 86 -4.47 0.04 -0.12
C GLU A 86 -5.56 -1.02 -0.28
N LYS A 87 -5.90 -1.37 -1.52
CA LYS A 87 -6.90 -2.42 -1.80
C LYS A 87 -6.49 -3.76 -1.22
N ILE A 88 -5.23 -4.19 -1.42
CA ILE A 88 -4.70 -5.42 -0.83
C ILE A 88 -4.80 -5.39 0.69
N VAL A 89 -4.44 -4.26 1.30
CA VAL A 89 -4.50 -4.08 2.75
C VAL A 89 -5.94 -4.17 3.25
N ARG A 90 -6.91 -3.48 2.61
CA ARG A 90 -8.34 -3.58 2.96
C ARG A 90 -8.84 -5.01 2.93
N GLU A 91 -8.61 -5.72 1.82
CA GLU A 91 -9.03 -7.11 1.66
C GLU A 91 -8.50 -8.04 2.77
N GLU A 92 -7.25 -7.86 3.20
CA GLU A 92 -6.69 -8.67 4.27
C GLU A 92 -7.18 -8.23 5.66
N MET A 93 -7.44 -6.93 5.90
CA MET A 93 -8.01 -6.44 7.16
C MET A 93 -9.47 -6.86 7.33
N GLU A 94 -10.30 -6.73 6.31
CA GLU A 94 -11.68 -7.19 6.31
C GLU A 94 -11.77 -8.71 6.54
N ARG A 95 -10.86 -9.49 5.92
CA ARG A 95 -10.80 -10.96 6.10
C ARG A 95 -10.54 -11.38 7.54
N ILE A 96 -9.89 -10.56 8.33
CA ILE A 96 -9.66 -10.83 9.76
C ILE A 96 -10.71 -10.20 10.68
N GLY A 97 -11.75 -9.57 10.13
CA GLY A 97 -12.88 -8.98 10.85
C GLY A 97 -12.76 -7.49 11.14
N GLY A 98 -11.76 -6.81 10.57
CA GLY A 98 -11.60 -5.36 10.70
C GLY A 98 -12.73 -4.59 10.01
N GLN A 99 -13.25 -3.56 10.66
CA GLN A 99 -14.25 -2.64 10.13
C GLN A 99 -13.57 -1.31 9.79
N GLU A 100 -13.71 -0.85 8.53
CA GLU A 100 -13.08 0.39 8.09
C GLU A 100 -13.85 1.60 8.62
N ILE A 101 -13.12 2.53 9.22
CA ILE A 101 -13.62 3.84 9.66
C ILE A 101 -12.68 4.93 9.15
N LEU A 102 -13.04 6.20 9.31
CA LEU A 102 -12.15 7.33 9.07
C LEU A 102 -12.26 8.30 10.24
N MET A 103 -11.19 8.41 11.01
CA MET A 103 -11.12 9.29 12.19
C MET A 103 -10.57 10.67 11.81
N ALA A 104 -10.78 11.66 12.69
CA ALA A 104 -10.23 12.99 12.51
C ALA A 104 -8.69 12.97 12.58
N ALA A 105 -8.04 13.72 11.70
CA ALA A 105 -6.58 13.91 11.72
C ALA A 105 -6.15 15.07 12.66
N LEU A 106 -7.07 15.95 13.01
CA LEU A 106 -6.86 17.08 13.92
C LEU A 106 -7.32 16.68 15.33
N HIS A 107 -6.37 16.45 16.23
CA HIS A 107 -6.61 15.92 17.56
C HIS A 107 -6.60 17.02 18.61
N PRO A 108 -7.62 17.15 19.49
CA PRO A 108 -7.59 18.09 20.60
C PRO A 108 -6.40 17.81 21.54
N LYS A 109 -5.71 18.87 21.99
CA LYS A 109 -4.60 18.79 22.96
C LYS A 109 -4.96 17.96 24.20
N SER A 110 -6.18 18.12 24.71
CA SER A 110 -6.66 17.46 25.95
C SER A 110 -6.59 15.93 25.90
N LEU A 111 -6.76 15.30 24.73
CA LEU A 111 -6.63 13.84 24.57
C LEU A 111 -5.18 13.38 24.73
N TRP A 112 -4.24 14.17 24.24
CA TRP A 112 -2.80 13.90 24.35
C TRP A 112 -2.29 14.15 25.79
N GLU A 113 -2.86 15.14 26.48
CA GLU A 113 -2.54 15.40 27.89
C GLU A 113 -3.02 14.25 28.80
N GLN A 114 -4.22 13.69 28.55
CA GLN A 114 -4.72 12.56 29.32
C GLN A 114 -3.83 11.31 29.20
N THR A 115 -3.14 11.13 28.07
CA THR A 115 -2.19 10.02 27.87
C THR A 115 -0.75 10.40 28.26
N ASN A 116 -0.52 11.61 28.75
CA ASN A 116 0.82 12.19 29.04
C ASN A 116 1.77 12.20 27.81
N ARG A 117 1.21 12.27 26.60
CA ARG A 117 1.99 12.22 25.34
C ARG A 117 2.11 13.57 24.63
N TRP A 118 1.45 14.62 25.12
CA TRP A 118 1.54 15.95 24.49
C TRP A 118 2.98 16.47 24.41
N GLU A 119 3.76 16.32 25.47
CA GLU A 119 5.18 16.68 25.47
C GLU A 119 6.11 15.49 25.21
N ALA A 120 5.70 14.27 25.60
CA ALA A 120 6.55 13.10 25.52
C ALA A 120 6.62 12.45 24.11
N PHE A 121 5.75 12.86 23.17
CA PHE A 121 5.81 12.37 21.80
C PHE A 121 6.51 13.37 20.88
N ASP A 122 7.82 13.23 20.73
CA ASP A 122 8.71 14.19 20.06
C ASP A 122 8.32 14.52 18.60
N ALA A 123 7.68 13.58 17.90
CA ALA A 123 7.27 13.74 16.51
C ALA A 123 5.84 14.30 16.35
N LEU A 124 5.24 14.89 17.39
CA LEU A 124 3.91 15.47 17.29
C LEU A 124 3.98 16.89 16.68
N PHE A 125 3.36 17.09 15.51
CA PHE A 125 3.08 18.43 15.02
C PHE A 125 2.03 19.10 15.91
N LYS A 126 2.41 20.14 16.62
CA LYS A 126 1.55 20.97 17.47
C LYS A 126 1.11 22.21 16.68
N VAL A 127 -0.19 22.40 16.53
CA VAL A 127 -0.77 23.50 15.75
C VAL A 127 -1.70 24.32 16.63
N GLN A 128 -1.51 25.63 16.66
CA GLN A 128 -2.41 26.54 17.34
C GLN A 128 -3.38 27.18 16.35
N SER A 129 -4.67 27.10 16.63
CA SER A 129 -5.68 27.83 15.87
C SER A 129 -5.56 29.34 16.14
N ARG A 130 -6.04 30.16 15.23
CA ARG A 130 -6.10 31.63 15.44
C ARG A 130 -6.98 32.04 16.65
N TYR A 131 -7.77 31.12 17.18
CA TYR A 131 -8.61 31.33 18.37
C TYR A 131 -7.97 30.83 19.66
N GLY A 132 -6.66 30.48 19.63
CA GLY A 132 -5.87 30.08 20.78
C GLY A 132 -5.95 28.59 21.16
N GLN A 133 -6.80 27.79 20.52
CA GLN A 133 -6.90 26.37 20.79
C GLN A 133 -5.73 25.58 20.20
N TRP A 134 -5.19 24.62 20.95
CA TRP A 134 -4.12 23.75 20.51
C TRP A 134 -4.61 22.38 20.04
N TYR A 135 -4.01 21.90 18.97
CA TYR A 135 -4.27 20.61 18.34
C TYR A 135 -2.96 19.92 18.00
N GLY A 136 -2.99 18.55 17.98
CA GLY A 136 -1.97 17.75 17.33
C GLY A 136 -2.45 17.28 15.96
N LEU A 137 -1.58 17.31 14.94
CA LEU A 137 -1.83 16.57 13.70
C LEU A 137 -1.52 15.08 13.92
N GLY A 138 -2.49 14.20 13.69
CA GLY A 138 -2.45 12.79 14.08
C GLY A 138 -1.26 11.99 13.55
N PRO A 139 -0.25 11.65 14.37
CA PRO A 139 0.84 10.74 14.01
C PRO A 139 0.44 9.27 14.19
N THR A 140 -0.57 9.02 15.00
CA THR A 140 -1.23 7.77 15.38
C THR A 140 -2.58 8.10 16.00
N HIS A 141 -3.47 7.15 16.27
CA HIS A 141 -4.85 7.46 16.67
C HIS A 141 -5.34 6.76 17.95
N GLU A 142 -4.46 6.29 18.82
CA GLU A 142 -4.85 5.70 20.11
C GLU A 142 -5.70 6.68 20.92
N GLU A 143 -5.30 7.95 20.96
CA GLU A 143 -5.99 9.02 21.66
C GLU A 143 -7.39 9.34 21.12
N VAL A 144 -7.65 8.97 19.86
CA VAL A 144 -8.95 9.23 19.21
C VAL A 144 -9.83 7.99 19.23
N VAL A 145 -9.26 6.81 18.90
CA VAL A 145 -10.04 5.58 18.79
C VAL A 145 -10.52 5.08 20.15
N THR A 146 -9.76 5.32 21.22
CA THR A 146 -10.14 4.85 22.57
C THR A 146 -11.40 5.56 23.08
N PRO A 147 -11.51 6.91 23.10
CA PRO A 147 -12.77 7.54 23.46
C PRO A 147 -13.89 7.29 22.44
N LEU A 148 -13.58 7.10 21.15
CA LEU A 148 -14.59 6.72 20.16
C LEU A 148 -15.22 5.35 20.50
N ALA A 149 -14.40 4.39 20.95
CA ALA A 149 -14.85 3.04 21.29
C ALA A 149 -15.84 3.01 22.50
N LYS A 150 -15.85 4.02 23.37
CA LYS A 150 -16.85 4.16 24.45
C LYS A 150 -18.30 4.18 23.94
N ASN A 151 -18.52 4.61 22.70
CA ASN A 151 -19.84 4.65 22.10
C ASN A 151 -20.35 3.27 21.65
N PHE A 152 -19.51 2.24 21.70
CA PHE A 152 -19.80 0.92 21.16
C PHE A 152 -19.52 -0.21 22.16
N ILE A 153 -18.72 0.03 23.22
CA ILE A 153 -18.32 -0.99 24.19
C ILE A 153 -18.92 -0.62 25.54
N PHE A 154 -19.92 -1.38 25.97
CA PHE A 154 -20.58 -1.24 27.26
C PHE A 154 -20.45 -2.51 28.12
N SER A 155 -20.41 -3.68 27.47
CA SER A 155 -20.35 -4.97 28.14
C SER A 155 -19.40 -5.92 27.39
N TYR A 156 -19.09 -7.06 28.03
CA TYR A 156 -18.29 -8.13 27.42
C TYR A 156 -18.87 -8.66 26.10
N ARG A 157 -20.18 -8.46 25.86
CA ARG A 157 -20.85 -8.91 24.60
C ARG A 157 -20.50 -8.04 23.40
N ASP A 158 -20.02 -6.83 23.63
CA ASP A 158 -19.62 -5.88 22.58
C ASP A 158 -18.16 -6.12 22.14
N LEU A 159 -17.47 -7.04 22.80
CA LEU A 159 -16.07 -7.42 22.53
C LEU A 159 -16.00 -8.84 21.95
N PRO A 160 -15.03 -9.14 21.06
CA PRO A 160 -14.00 -8.23 20.61
C PRO A 160 -14.47 -7.29 19.49
N LEU A 161 -13.92 -6.06 19.44
CA LEU A 161 -14.16 -5.06 18.41
C LEU A 161 -12.85 -4.77 17.63
N TYR A 162 -12.92 -4.67 16.30
CA TYR A 162 -11.76 -4.39 15.43
C TYR A 162 -12.07 -3.23 14.52
N LEU A 163 -11.37 -2.10 14.66
CA LEU A 163 -11.55 -0.90 13.86
C LEU A 163 -10.24 -0.56 13.14
N TYR A 164 -10.30 -0.24 11.86
CA TYR A 164 -9.12 0.21 11.13
C TYR A 164 -9.44 1.39 10.21
N GLN A 165 -8.40 2.11 9.86
CA GLN A 165 -8.46 3.16 8.84
C GLN A 165 -7.23 3.11 7.93
N ILE A 166 -7.34 3.75 6.76
CA ILE A 166 -6.21 4.15 5.94
C ILE A 166 -6.27 5.67 5.86
N GLN A 167 -5.32 6.33 6.51
CA GLN A 167 -5.35 7.76 6.77
C GLN A 167 -3.95 8.38 6.61
N THR A 168 -3.89 9.62 6.18
CA THR A 168 -2.68 10.44 6.27
C THR A 168 -2.28 10.65 7.72
N LYS A 169 -1.00 10.41 8.01
CA LYS A 169 -0.36 10.68 9.29
C LYS A 169 0.68 11.77 9.14
N PHE A 170 0.91 12.47 10.23
CA PHE A 170 1.86 13.57 10.31
C PHE A 170 2.86 13.31 11.43
N ARG A 171 4.15 13.37 11.11
CA ARG A 171 5.23 13.26 12.09
C ARG A 171 6.26 14.34 11.84
N ASP A 172 6.57 15.14 12.84
CA ASP A 172 7.59 16.18 12.74
C ASP A 172 8.99 15.58 12.78
N GLU A 173 9.30 14.85 11.72
CA GLU A 173 10.57 14.19 11.55
C GLU A 173 11.69 15.21 11.34
N PRO A 174 12.69 15.27 12.22
CA PRO A 174 13.78 16.23 12.11
C PRO A 174 14.69 15.94 10.91
N ARG A 175 14.81 14.65 10.51
CA ARG A 175 15.71 14.19 9.43
C ARG A 175 15.00 13.21 8.51
N PRO A 176 14.11 13.66 7.63
CA PRO A 176 13.51 12.78 6.62
C PRO A 176 14.59 12.17 5.72
N LYS A 177 14.50 10.86 5.45
CA LYS A 177 15.47 10.09 4.68
C LYS A 177 14.80 9.13 3.69
N GLY A 178 15.59 8.68 2.68
CA GLY A 178 15.20 7.57 1.80
C GLY A 178 13.89 7.80 1.03
N GLY A 179 13.58 9.04 0.66
CA GLY A 179 12.34 9.38 -0.04
C GLY A 179 11.10 9.12 0.81
N LEU A 180 10.27 8.15 0.38
CA LEU A 180 9.04 7.77 1.09
C LEU A 180 9.27 6.80 2.26
N MET A 181 10.52 6.43 2.60
CA MET A 181 10.79 5.54 3.73
C MET A 181 10.54 6.25 5.07
N ARG A 182 11.00 7.51 5.20
CA ARG A 182 10.80 8.33 6.39
C ARG A 182 10.41 9.75 6.03
N THR A 183 9.13 10.05 6.20
CA THR A 183 8.49 11.29 5.74
C THR A 183 7.75 12.00 6.87
N LYS A 184 7.48 13.31 6.67
CA LYS A 184 6.67 14.12 7.59
C LYS A 184 5.17 13.91 7.40
N GLU A 185 4.76 13.57 6.17
CA GLU A 185 3.39 13.28 5.79
C GLU A 185 3.35 11.97 5.00
N PHE A 186 2.50 11.02 5.39
CA PHE A 186 2.44 9.70 4.76
C PHE A 186 1.11 8.98 5.00
N LEU A 187 0.78 8.05 4.11
CA LEU A 187 -0.37 7.17 4.28
C LEU A 187 -0.01 5.97 5.15
N MET A 188 -0.85 5.70 6.14
CA MET A 188 -0.73 4.54 7.02
C MET A 188 -2.08 3.84 7.15
N LYS A 189 -2.07 2.51 7.18
CA LYS A 189 -3.14 1.72 7.74
C LYS A 189 -2.84 1.49 9.22
N ASP A 190 -3.71 1.92 10.06
CA ASP A 190 -3.71 1.63 11.49
C ASP A 190 -5.00 0.88 11.87
N LEU A 191 -4.82 -0.28 12.52
CA LEU A 191 -5.89 -1.11 13.04
C LEU A 191 -5.77 -1.16 14.56
N TYR A 192 -6.89 -1.10 15.24
CA TYR A 192 -7.04 -1.18 16.68
C TYR A 192 -7.98 -2.31 17.03
N SER A 193 -7.58 -3.12 17.99
CA SER A 193 -8.39 -4.23 18.49
C SER A 193 -8.67 -4.05 19.97
N PHE A 194 -9.88 -4.45 20.40
CA PHE A 194 -10.39 -4.29 21.75
C PHE A 194 -10.85 -5.65 22.26
N HIS A 195 -10.45 -6.04 23.48
CA HIS A 195 -10.57 -7.39 24.00
C HIS A 195 -10.92 -7.41 25.48
N THR A 196 -11.52 -8.51 25.94
CA THR A 196 -11.79 -8.74 27.37
C THR A 196 -10.57 -9.25 28.12
N ASP A 197 -9.72 -10.05 27.48
CA ASP A 197 -8.60 -10.73 28.13
C ASP A 197 -7.35 -10.86 27.25
N GLU A 198 -6.22 -11.21 27.86
CA GLU A 198 -4.93 -11.36 27.19
C GLU A 198 -4.86 -12.54 26.23
N LYS A 199 -5.68 -13.58 26.43
CA LYS A 199 -5.72 -14.77 25.57
C LYS A 199 -6.33 -14.41 24.22
N ASP A 200 -7.47 -13.70 24.22
CA ASP A 200 -8.13 -13.22 23.01
C ASP A 200 -7.27 -12.18 22.28
N LEU A 201 -6.69 -11.20 23.02
CA LEU A 201 -5.72 -10.26 22.44
C LEU A 201 -4.52 -10.99 21.79
N GLY A 202 -3.98 -12.01 22.46
CA GLY A 202 -2.87 -12.81 21.95
C GLY A 202 -3.22 -13.59 20.69
N TRP A 203 -4.42 -14.19 20.66
CA TRP A 203 -4.93 -14.91 19.50
C TRP A 203 -5.11 -13.97 18.30
N TYR A 204 -5.72 -12.81 18.49
CA TYR A 204 -5.93 -11.84 17.44
C TYR A 204 -4.59 -11.26 16.93
N TYR A 205 -3.65 -11.01 17.82
CA TYR A 205 -2.30 -10.56 17.48
C TYR A 205 -1.61 -11.51 16.49
N GLU A 206 -1.66 -12.83 16.72
CA GLU A 206 -1.12 -13.82 15.80
C GLU A 206 -1.92 -13.90 14.48
N LYS A 207 -3.23 -13.66 14.53
CA LYS A 207 -4.09 -13.58 13.33
C LYS A 207 -3.70 -12.39 12.45
N VAL A 208 -3.46 -11.22 13.04
CA VAL A 208 -2.98 -10.02 12.33
C VAL A 208 -1.59 -10.24 11.75
N LYS A 209 -0.67 -10.84 12.51
CA LYS A 209 0.68 -11.17 12.05
C LYS A 209 0.64 -12.00 10.75
N LYS A 210 -0.21 -13.02 10.71
CA LYS A 210 -0.42 -13.85 9.50
C LYS A 210 -1.05 -13.07 8.35
N ALA A 211 -1.97 -12.17 8.61
CA ALA A 211 -2.58 -11.32 7.58
C ALA A 211 -1.54 -10.35 6.98
N TYR A 212 -0.68 -9.77 7.79
CA TYR A 212 0.42 -8.90 7.33
C TYR A 212 1.36 -9.63 6.37
N LEU A 213 1.78 -10.85 6.70
CA LEU A 213 2.61 -11.66 5.80
C LEU A 213 1.94 -11.89 4.45
N LYS A 214 0.60 -12.04 4.39
CA LYS A 214 -0.14 -12.13 3.12
C LYS A 214 -0.13 -10.81 2.35
N VAL A 215 -0.34 -9.68 3.03
CA VAL A 215 -0.23 -8.33 2.42
C VAL A 215 1.14 -8.19 1.74
N TYR A 216 2.20 -8.44 2.47
CA TYR A 216 3.56 -8.28 1.95
C TYR A 216 3.86 -9.24 0.80
N LYS A 217 3.45 -10.50 0.90
CA LYS A 217 3.59 -11.49 -0.18
C LYS A 217 2.90 -11.03 -1.47
N ARG A 218 1.68 -10.50 -1.39
CA ARG A 218 0.93 -9.95 -2.53
C ARG A 218 1.62 -8.71 -3.11
N CYS A 219 2.28 -7.93 -2.28
CA CYS A 219 3.12 -6.79 -2.68
C CYS A 219 4.53 -7.21 -3.15
N GLY A 220 4.85 -8.51 -3.19
CA GLY A 220 6.14 -9.04 -3.64
C GLY A 220 7.26 -8.96 -2.63
N LEU A 221 6.97 -8.67 -1.37
CA LEU A 221 7.95 -8.58 -0.28
C LEU A 221 7.96 -9.84 0.60
N LYS A 222 9.11 -10.09 1.23
CA LYS A 222 9.31 -11.17 2.20
C LYS A 222 9.96 -10.60 3.46
N PRO A 223 9.18 -9.96 4.33
CA PRO A 223 9.73 -9.38 5.54
C PRO A 223 10.11 -10.46 6.55
N ILE A 224 11.07 -10.11 7.40
CA ILE A 224 11.49 -10.87 8.58
C ILE A 224 10.73 -10.28 9.78
N ILE A 225 10.07 -11.14 10.56
CA ILE A 225 9.43 -10.72 11.81
C ILE A 225 10.52 -10.54 12.83
N THR A 226 10.67 -9.34 13.35
CA THR A 226 11.76 -8.91 14.20
C THR A 226 11.23 -8.41 15.54
N GLU A 227 11.74 -8.93 16.64
CA GLU A 227 11.45 -8.38 17.97
C GLU A 227 12.08 -6.99 18.10
N ALA A 228 11.31 -6.02 18.60
CA ALA A 228 11.75 -4.64 18.76
C ALA A 228 11.23 -4.03 20.06
N SER A 229 11.77 -2.86 20.41
CA SER A 229 11.22 -2.04 21.47
C SER A 229 9.83 -1.56 21.09
N GLY A 230 8.89 -1.60 22.01
CA GLY A 230 7.57 -1.03 21.81
C GLY A 230 7.53 0.50 21.99
N GLY A 231 8.64 1.12 22.32
CA GLY A 231 8.75 2.57 22.50
C GLY A 231 7.72 3.12 23.48
N THR A 232 7.03 4.18 23.07
CA THR A 232 5.97 4.80 23.89
C THR A 232 4.64 4.02 23.91
N PHE A 233 4.52 2.93 23.14
CA PHE A 233 3.28 2.15 23.02
C PHE A 233 3.24 0.98 23.99
N SER A 234 4.28 0.15 24.00
CA SER A 234 4.37 -1.06 24.84
C SER A 234 5.83 -1.40 25.14
N LYS A 235 6.08 -2.39 26.02
CA LYS A 235 7.45 -2.84 26.34
C LYS A 235 8.13 -3.49 25.14
N PHE A 236 7.39 -4.30 24.37
CA PHE A 236 7.89 -5.02 23.18
C PHE A 236 6.89 -4.90 22.04
N SER A 237 7.40 -5.00 20.82
CA SER A 237 6.64 -5.06 19.58
C SER A 237 7.22 -6.10 18.63
N HIS A 238 6.50 -6.39 17.53
CA HIS A 238 7.08 -7.08 16.38
C HIS A 238 7.01 -6.19 15.17
N GLU A 239 8.18 -5.96 14.59
CA GLU A 239 8.34 -5.26 13.32
C GLU A 239 8.42 -6.25 12.16
N PHE A 240 8.00 -5.80 11.00
CA PHE A 240 8.16 -6.51 9.74
C PHE A 240 9.27 -5.82 8.96
N GLN A 241 10.45 -6.43 8.94
CA GLN A 241 11.68 -5.83 8.41
C GLN A 241 12.04 -6.43 7.06
N VAL A 242 12.24 -5.60 6.04
CA VAL A 242 12.68 -6.02 4.70
C VAL A 242 14.16 -5.66 4.53
N LEU A 243 14.99 -6.66 4.23
CA LEU A 243 16.41 -6.44 4.02
C LEU A 243 16.68 -5.53 2.83
N THR A 244 17.41 -4.46 3.05
CA THR A 244 17.88 -3.54 2.03
C THR A 244 19.04 -2.71 2.57
N GLU A 245 20.06 -2.46 1.74
CA GLU A 245 21.22 -1.65 2.11
C GLU A 245 20.84 -0.19 2.45
N LYS A 246 19.70 0.27 1.94
CA LYS A 246 19.14 1.62 2.17
C LYS A 246 18.14 1.67 3.33
N GLY A 247 18.02 0.57 4.09
CA GLY A 247 17.18 0.51 5.28
C GLY A 247 17.72 1.40 6.41
N GLU A 248 16.81 1.90 7.24
CA GLU A 248 17.15 2.77 8.36
C GLU A 248 17.50 2.00 9.62
N ASP A 249 17.02 0.76 9.71
CA ASP A 249 17.20 -0.09 10.88
C ASP A 249 18.36 -1.06 10.70
N THR A 250 18.92 -1.48 11.83
CA THR A 250 19.83 -2.61 11.90
C THR A 250 19.16 -3.73 12.67
N ILE A 251 19.02 -4.89 12.05
CA ILE A 251 18.48 -6.08 12.70
C ILE A 251 19.54 -7.15 12.82
N PHE A 252 19.44 -7.97 13.86
CA PHE A 252 20.22 -9.18 14.04
C PHE A 252 19.38 -10.39 13.65
N LEU A 253 19.88 -11.21 12.73
CA LEU A 253 19.18 -12.37 12.19
C LEU A 253 20.01 -13.63 12.39
N CYS A 254 19.40 -14.66 12.94
CA CYS A 254 19.97 -15.99 13.04
C CYS A 254 19.58 -16.84 11.83
N ALA A 255 20.52 -17.15 10.96
CA ALA A 255 20.30 -18.00 9.79
C ALA A 255 19.88 -19.44 10.15
N ASN A 256 20.20 -19.91 11.37
CA ASN A 256 19.92 -21.30 11.78
C ASN A 256 18.44 -21.50 12.21
N CYS A 257 17.84 -20.56 12.94
CA CYS A 257 16.48 -20.72 13.48
C CYS A 257 15.51 -19.63 13.06
N GLY A 258 15.95 -18.63 12.29
CA GLY A 258 15.09 -17.52 11.83
C GLY A 258 14.78 -16.48 12.90
N PHE A 259 15.34 -16.59 14.13
CA PHE A 259 15.18 -15.57 15.15
C PHE A 259 15.74 -14.24 14.66
N SER A 260 14.98 -13.14 14.88
CA SER A 260 15.43 -11.80 14.56
C SER A 260 15.07 -10.80 15.66
N ARG A 261 15.99 -9.86 15.91
CA ARG A 261 15.83 -8.80 16.90
C ARG A 261 16.43 -7.50 16.42
N ASN A 262 15.76 -6.38 16.68
CA ASN A 262 16.27 -5.04 16.39
C ASN A 262 17.48 -4.73 17.28
N LYS A 263 18.44 -3.98 16.74
CA LYS A 263 19.67 -3.56 17.43
C LYS A 263 19.38 -2.88 18.76
N GLU A 264 18.30 -2.14 18.87
CA GLU A 264 17.93 -1.38 20.08
C GLU A 264 17.77 -2.25 21.34
N ILE A 265 17.36 -3.51 21.16
CA ILE A 265 17.11 -4.45 22.26
C ILE A 265 17.93 -5.74 22.16
N MET A 266 18.90 -5.77 21.24
CA MET A 266 19.77 -6.94 21.08
C MET A 266 20.89 -6.92 22.11
N GLU A 267 20.96 -7.98 22.90
CA GLU A 267 22.03 -8.22 23.88
C GLU A 267 22.91 -9.39 23.42
N GLY A 268 24.23 -9.21 23.50
CA GLY A 268 25.19 -10.24 23.17
C GLY A 268 25.41 -10.48 21.67
N LYS A 269 26.26 -11.47 21.33
CA LYS A 269 26.70 -11.82 19.96
C LYS A 269 26.20 -13.18 19.48
N LYS A 270 25.37 -13.85 20.27
CA LYS A 270 24.83 -15.19 19.97
C LYS A 270 23.29 -15.13 19.97
N CYS A 271 22.70 -16.01 19.19
CA CYS A 271 21.25 -16.16 19.15
C CYS A 271 20.73 -16.63 20.52
N PRO A 272 19.79 -15.91 21.15
CA PRO A 272 19.25 -16.30 22.47
C PRO A 272 18.39 -17.58 22.41
N VAL A 273 17.95 -17.98 21.22
CA VAL A 273 17.10 -19.17 21.04
C VAL A 273 17.93 -20.43 20.80
N CYS A 274 18.95 -20.39 19.94
CA CYS A 274 19.69 -21.60 19.57
C CYS A 274 21.20 -21.53 19.83
N GLY A 275 21.70 -20.44 20.41
CA GLY A 275 23.11 -20.24 20.76
C GLY A 275 24.07 -20.05 19.58
N LYS A 276 23.60 -20.15 18.33
CA LYS A 276 24.43 -19.98 17.13
C LYS A 276 24.81 -18.52 16.89
N LYS A 277 25.80 -18.30 16.00
CA LYS A 277 26.18 -16.96 15.55
C LYS A 277 24.97 -16.23 14.97
N ILE A 278 24.82 -14.95 15.28
CA ILE A 278 23.82 -14.05 14.73
C ILE A 278 24.53 -12.95 13.94
N GLU A 279 23.95 -12.55 12.81
CA GLU A 279 24.55 -11.56 11.92
C GLU A 279 23.66 -10.32 11.82
N SER A 280 24.28 -9.17 11.61
CA SER A 280 23.60 -7.89 11.47
C SER A 280 23.31 -7.57 10.00
N TYR A 281 22.12 -7.05 9.74
CA TYR A 281 21.69 -6.63 8.41
C TYR A 281 21.01 -5.27 8.48
N SER A 282 21.19 -4.47 7.44
CA SER A 282 20.38 -3.26 7.22
C SER A 282 19.00 -3.63 6.70
N ALA A 283 17.96 -3.01 7.24
CA ALA A 283 16.58 -3.34 6.92
C ALA A 283 15.66 -2.12 6.99
N ALA A 284 14.51 -2.20 6.33
CA ALA A 284 13.47 -1.20 6.39
C ALA A 284 12.20 -1.79 7.04
N GLU A 285 11.71 -1.13 8.08
CA GLU A 285 10.45 -1.46 8.73
C GLU A 285 9.28 -1.14 7.81
N VAL A 286 8.45 -2.13 7.45
CA VAL A 286 7.26 -1.94 6.61
C VAL A 286 5.96 -2.02 7.39
N GLY A 287 6.02 -2.41 8.65
CA GLY A 287 4.89 -2.42 9.57
C GLY A 287 5.30 -2.85 10.96
N ASN A 288 4.48 -2.51 11.95
CA ASN A 288 4.70 -2.83 13.36
C ASN A 288 3.39 -3.17 14.04
N ILE A 289 3.45 -4.05 15.05
CA ILE A 289 2.29 -4.52 15.82
C ILE A 289 2.60 -4.52 17.30
N PHE A 290 1.63 -4.03 18.11
CA PHE A 290 1.79 -3.78 19.54
C PHE A 290 0.66 -4.39 20.34
N LYS A 291 0.97 -4.97 21.50
CA LYS A 291 0.01 -5.25 22.55
C LYS A 291 -0.01 -4.06 23.51
N LEU A 292 -0.96 -3.16 23.36
CA LEU A 292 -1.10 -1.96 24.19
C LEU A 292 -1.59 -2.28 25.60
N LYS A 293 -2.25 -3.44 25.76
CA LYS A 293 -2.94 -3.85 26.97
C LYS A 293 -3.96 -2.79 27.41
N ASP A 294 -4.02 -2.45 28.68
CA ASP A 294 -4.95 -1.47 29.24
C ASP A 294 -4.39 -0.04 29.38
N LYS A 295 -3.24 0.23 28.78
CA LYS A 295 -2.56 1.53 28.91
C LYS A 295 -3.46 2.71 28.52
N TYR A 296 -4.04 2.67 27.32
CA TYR A 296 -4.88 3.75 26.81
C TYR A 296 -6.30 3.71 27.37
N SER A 297 -6.85 2.52 27.61
CA SER A 297 -8.16 2.38 28.24
C SER A 297 -8.17 2.91 29.67
N ARG A 298 -7.09 2.75 30.44
CA ARG A 298 -6.95 3.39 31.75
C ARG A 298 -6.85 4.92 31.64
N SER A 299 -5.97 5.41 30.78
CA SER A 299 -5.75 6.87 30.64
C SER A 299 -6.97 7.61 30.14
N LEU A 300 -7.78 6.96 29.30
CA LEU A 300 -8.95 7.54 28.63
C LEU A 300 -10.27 6.97 29.16
N ASP A 301 -10.24 6.19 30.26
CA ASP A 301 -11.38 5.61 30.97
C ASP A 301 -12.34 4.80 30.07
N LEU A 302 -11.79 3.86 29.27
CA LEU A 302 -12.56 2.91 28.48
C LEU A 302 -12.74 1.60 29.25
N LYS A 303 -13.95 1.36 29.75
CA LYS A 303 -14.33 0.19 30.53
C LYS A 303 -15.48 -0.58 29.90
N TYR A 304 -15.69 -1.79 30.36
CA TYR A 304 -16.84 -2.63 30.03
C TYR A 304 -17.30 -3.38 31.26
N ILE A 305 -18.57 -3.80 31.29
CA ILE A 305 -19.12 -4.66 32.34
C ILE A 305 -18.88 -6.12 31.95
N ASP A 306 -18.24 -6.88 32.80
CA ASP A 306 -17.95 -8.29 32.59
C ASP A 306 -19.20 -9.20 32.92
N GLN A 307 -19.01 -10.51 32.80
CA GLN A 307 -20.10 -11.49 33.05
C GLN A 307 -20.61 -11.50 34.49
N ASN A 308 -19.82 -11.02 35.44
CA ASN A 308 -20.14 -10.95 36.88
C ASN A 308 -20.72 -9.60 37.28
N GLY A 309 -20.87 -8.65 36.32
CA GLY A 309 -21.32 -7.29 36.62
C GLY A 309 -20.21 -6.35 37.10
N GLU A 310 -18.95 -6.75 37.02
CA GLU A 310 -17.80 -5.93 37.41
C GLU A 310 -17.29 -5.05 36.28
N GLU A 311 -16.89 -3.81 36.61
CA GLU A 311 -16.21 -2.94 35.65
C GLU A 311 -14.76 -3.38 35.45
N LYS A 312 -14.36 -3.51 34.17
CA LYS A 312 -12.98 -3.83 33.76
C LYS A 312 -12.51 -2.95 32.64
N TYR A 313 -11.20 -2.64 32.63
CA TYR A 313 -10.59 -1.92 31.51
C TYR A 313 -10.42 -2.83 30.30
N VAL A 314 -10.72 -2.29 29.10
CA VAL A 314 -10.58 -3.00 27.84
C VAL A 314 -9.09 -3.20 27.50
N LEU A 315 -8.72 -4.37 27.06
CA LEU A 315 -7.37 -4.62 26.53
C LEU A 315 -7.30 -4.27 25.04
N MET A 316 -6.24 -3.59 24.64
CA MET A 316 -6.08 -3.06 23.29
C MET A 316 -4.86 -3.61 22.58
N GLY A 317 -4.96 -3.74 21.25
CA GLY A 317 -3.85 -3.94 20.33
C GLY A 317 -3.82 -2.83 19.28
N CYS A 318 -2.62 -2.50 18.78
CA CYS A 318 -2.41 -1.55 17.69
C CYS A 318 -1.51 -2.17 16.61
N TYR A 319 -1.87 -1.96 15.33
CA TYR A 319 -1.23 -2.65 14.22
C TYR A 319 -1.10 -1.69 13.02
N GLY A 320 0.12 -1.27 12.68
CA GLY A 320 0.43 -0.29 11.65
C GLY A 320 1.08 -0.87 10.40
N ILE A 321 0.66 -0.40 9.22
CA ILE A 321 1.36 -0.61 7.93
C ILE A 321 1.57 0.75 7.27
N GLY A 322 2.81 1.11 6.97
CA GLY A 322 3.14 2.31 6.20
C GLY A 322 2.88 2.12 4.71
N ILE A 323 1.73 2.55 4.19
CA ILE A 323 1.37 2.40 2.76
C ILE A 323 2.37 3.12 1.85
N SER A 324 2.70 4.36 2.18
CA SER A 324 3.71 5.15 1.45
C SER A 324 5.08 4.48 1.47
N ARG A 325 5.47 3.97 2.64
CA ARG A 325 6.73 3.26 2.84
C ARG A 325 6.80 1.96 2.05
N LEU A 326 5.68 1.23 1.92
CA LEU A 326 5.61 0.05 1.06
C LEU A 326 5.96 0.37 -0.38
N LEU A 327 5.43 1.45 -0.97
CA LEU A 327 5.81 1.86 -2.33
C LEU A 327 7.31 2.09 -2.46
N SER A 328 7.92 2.78 -1.48
CA SER A 328 9.37 3.04 -1.45
C SER A 328 10.19 1.75 -1.38
N VAL A 329 9.88 0.87 -0.43
CA VAL A 329 10.62 -0.39 -0.22
C VAL A 329 10.46 -1.33 -1.41
N ILE A 330 9.27 -1.46 -1.97
CA ILE A 330 9.02 -2.24 -3.20
C ILE A 330 9.88 -1.72 -4.36
N SER A 331 9.89 -0.39 -4.54
CA SER A 331 10.68 0.25 -5.60
C SER A 331 12.19 0.07 -5.39
N GLU A 332 12.66 0.05 -4.15
CA GLU A 332 14.07 -0.18 -3.84
C GLU A 332 14.50 -1.62 -4.07
N VAL A 333 13.70 -2.57 -3.55
CA VAL A 333 14.09 -4.00 -3.49
C VAL A 333 13.84 -4.73 -4.81
N LEU A 334 12.74 -4.42 -5.51
CA LEU A 334 12.35 -5.16 -6.72
C LEU A 334 12.87 -4.55 -8.02
N SER A 335 13.31 -3.28 -8.03
CA SER A 335 13.80 -2.62 -9.25
C SER A 335 15.10 -3.24 -9.77
N ASP A 336 15.20 -3.32 -11.09
CA ASP A 336 16.41 -3.74 -11.80
C ASP A 336 17.23 -2.54 -12.34
N SER A 337 18.20 -2.79 -13.22
CA SER A 337 19.02 -1.74 -13.84
C SER A 337 18.26 -0.88 -14.87
N LYS A 338 17.04 -1.26 -15.27
CA LYS A 338 16.24 -0.57 -16.29
C LYS A 338 15.14 0.30 -15.70
N GLY A 339 14.69 0.02 -14.47
CA GLY A 339 13.62 0.77 -13.85
C GLY A 339 12.80 -0.03 -12.85
N LEU A 340 11.58 0.44 -12.60
CA LEU A 340 10.66 -0.13 -11.63
C LEU A 340 10.20 -1.53 -12.06
N VAL A 341 10.05 -2.41 -11.06
CA VAL A 341 9.44 -3.73 -11.23
C VAL A 341 8.36 -3.90 -10.15
N PHE A 342 7.16 -4.21 -10.58
CA PHE A 342 6.04 -4.44 -9.68
C PHE A 342 5.45 -5.83 -9.86
N PRO A 343 4.98 -6.48 -8.80
CA PRO A 343 4.05 -7.61 -8.92
C PRO A 343 2.80 -7.24 -9.71
N GLU A 344 2.18 -8.21 -10.36
CA GLU A 344 1.01 -7.97 -11.21
C GLU A 344 -0.13 -7.25 -10.48
N GLU A 345 -0.39 -7.62 -9.21
CA GLU A 345 -1.49 -7.06 -8.43
C GLU A 345 -1.36 -5.55 -8.19
N ILE A 346 -0.11 -5.03 -8.12
CA ILE A 346 0.14 -3.61 -7.80
C ILE A 346 0.75 -2.82 -8.95
N ALA A 347 1.12 -3.46 -10.08
CA ALA A 347 1.61 -2.74 -11.25
C ALA A 347 0.63 -1.62 -11.67
N PRO A 348 1.12 -0.43 -12.05
CA PRO A 348 0.25 0.72 -12.34
C PRO A 348 -0.76 0.41 -13.44
N TYR A 349 -0.35 -0.37 -14.43
CA TYR A 349 -1.19 -0.94 -15.48
C TYR A 349 -0.71 -2.35 -15.82
N HIS A 350 -1.64 -3.21 -16.27
CA HIS A 350 -1.29 -4.56 -16.69
C HIS A 350 -0.62 -4.57 -18.07
N TYR A 351 -1.10 -3.74 -19.00
CA TYR A 351 -0.65 -3.75 -20.39
C TYR A 351 -0.23 -2.36 -20.85
N ILE A 352 0.83 -2.30 -21.68
CA ILE A 352 1.11 -1.15 -22.52
C ILE A 352 1.29 -1.60 -23.97
N ILE A 353 0.64 -0.89 -24.89
CA ILE A 353 0.74 -1.12 -26.33
C ILE A 353 1.77 -0.18 -26.92
N LEU A 354 2.77 -0.74 -27.62
CA LEU A 354 3.85 -0.01 -28.31
C LEU A 354 3.80 -0.26 -29.81
N PRO A 355 3.21 0.65 -30.60
CA PRO A 355 3.39 0.62 -32.04
C PRO A 355 4.81 1.07 -32.39
N LEU A 356 5.50 0.27 -33.22
CA LEU A 356 6.82 0.59 -33.76
C LEU A 356 6.66 1.05 -35.21
N TYR A 357 6.66 2.35 -35.39
CA TYR A 357 6.51 2.99 -36.69
C TYR A 357 7.79 2.87 -37.53
N THR A 358 7.61 2.70 -38.85
CA THR A 358 8.70 2.50 -39.83
C THR A 358 9.06 3.77 -40.59
N GLY A 359 8.24 4.82 -40.53
CA GLY A 359 8.30 6.02 -41.38
C GLY A 359 7.59 5.85 -42.74
N ARG A 360 7.16 4.62 -43.10
CA ARG A 360 6.41 4.34 -44.35
C ARG A 360 4.92 4.50 -44.08
N ARG A 361 4.29 5.47 -44.76
CA ARG A 361 2.91 5.91 -44.54
C ARG A 361 1.89 4.75 -44.48
N ASP A 362 1.95 3.82 -45.44
CA ASP A 362 0.94 2.74 -45.52
C ASP A 362 1.16 1.65 -44.49
N THR A 363 2.41 1.33 -44.19
CA THR A 363 2.77 0.39 -43.10
C THR A 363 2.36 0.96 -41.76
N ASP A 364 2.64 2.24 -41.51
CA ASP A 364 2.34 2.90 -40.24
C ASP A 364 0.85 3.06 -40.01
N LYS A 365 0.06 3.29 -41.08
CA LYS A 365 -1.41 3.25 -40.99
C LYS A 365 -1.92 1.88 -40.57
N LYS A 366 -1.37 0.78 -41.11
CA LYS A 366 -1.74 -0.60 -40.75
C LYS A 366 -1.37 -0.90 -39.28
N ILE A 367 -0.15 -0.50 -38.84
CA ILE A 367 0.32 -0.64 -37.48
C ILE A 367 -0.61 0.12 -36.52
N THR A 368 -0.96 1.39 -36.84
CA THR A 368 -1.87 2.20 -36.02
C THR A 368 -3.22 1.53 -35.89
N LYS A 369 -3.83 1.11 -37.04
CA LYS A 369 -5.14 0.44 -37.04
C LYS A 369 -5.14 -0.82 -36.18
N PHE A 370 -4.15 -1.70 -36.33
CA PHE A 370 -4.06 -2.93 -35.54
C PHE A 370 -3.83 -2.65 -34.05
N SER A 371 -3.00 -1.65 -33.72
CA SER A 371 -2.76 -1.24 -32.33
C SER A 371 -4.04 -0.71 -31.67
N GLU A 372 -4.82 0.08 -32.41
CA GLU A 372 -6.13 0.58 -31.96
C GLU A 372 -7.13 -0.57 -31.71
N GLU A 373 -7.17 -1.55 -32.62
CA GLU A 373 -8.01 -2.73 -32.45
C GLU A 373 -7.65 -3.51 -31.15
N ILE A 374 -6.34 -3.66 -30.84
CA ILE A 374 -5.89 -4.29 -29.60
C ILE A 374 -6.24 -3.45 -28.38
N TYR A 375 -6.12 -2.12 -28.46
CA TYR A 375 -6.49 -1.21 -27.39
C TYR A 375 -7.99 -1.32 -27.05
N GLN A 376 -8.84 -1.26 -28.08
CA GLN A 376 -10.29 -1.42 -27.90
C GLN A 376 -10.65 -2.81 -27.39
N LEU A 377 -10.00 -3.86 -27.89
CA LEU A 377 -10.18 -5.23 -27.43
C LEU A 377 -9.92 -5.35 -25.93
N LEU A 378 -8.75 -4.88 -25.45
CA LEU A 378 -8.39 -4.92 -24.04
C LEU A 378 -9.33 -4.08 -23.17
N LYS A 379 -9.71 -2.89 -23.66
CA LYS A 379 -10.68 -2.01 -23.00
C LYS A 379 -12.04 -2.70 -22.83
N ASN A 380 -12.57 -3.32 -23.88
CA ASN A 380 -13.85 -4.03 -23.85
C ASN A 380 -13.84 -5.26 -22.90
N HIS A 381 -12.66 -5.89 -22.71
CA HIS A 381 -12.45 -6.96 -21.76
C HIS A 381 -12.02 -6.47 -20.37
N GLN A 382 -12.24 -5.20 -20.08
CA GLN A 382 -11.97 -4.60 -18.77
C GLN A 382 -10.53 -4.79 -18.29
N LYS A 383 -9.55 -4.76 -19.20
CA LYS A 383 -8.13 -4.81 -18.87
C LYS A 383 -7.57 -3.41 -18.68
N GLU A 384 -6.70 -3.22 -17.70
CA GLU A 384 -5.97 -1.98 -17.48
C GLU A 384 -4.89 -1.83 -18.54
N VAL A 385 -5.05 -0.88 -19.45
CA VAL A 385 -4.17 -0.71 -20.61
C VAL A 385 -3.74 0.74 -20.83
N VAL A 386 -2.46 0.93 -21.13
CA VAL A 386 -1.87 2.16 -21.65
C VAL A 386 -1.58 1.98 -23.12
N PHE A 387 -1.85 3.00 -23.93
CA PHE A 387 -1.46 3.04 -25.33
C PHE A 387 -0.42 4.13 -25.56
N ASP A 388 0.80 3.73 -25.95
CA ASP A 388 1.84 4.68 -26.34
C ASP A 388 1.68 5.07 -27.81
N ASP A 389 0.73 5.93 -28.07
CA ASP A 389 0.41 6.46 -29.41
C ASP A 389 1.26 7.67 -29.82
N ARG A 390 2.32 8.01 -29.06
CA ARG A 390 3.25 9.10 -29.40
C ARG A 390 4.00 8.78 -30.70
N LYS A 391 3.93 9.69 -31.67
CA LYS A 391 4.56 9.53 -32.99
C LYS A 391 5.98 10.11 -33.05
N ASN A 392 6.24 11.17 -32.29
CA ASN A 392 7.50 11.93 -32.33
C ASN A 392 8.49 11.47 -31.24
N VAL A 393 8.48 10.19 -30.91
CA VAL A 393 9.33 9.58 -29.88
C VAL A 393 10.02 8.37 -30.48
N SER A 394 11.34 8.27 -30.30
CA SER A 394 12.12 7.15 -30.83
C SER A 394 11.69 5.81 -30.21
N ILE A 395 11.90 4.73 -30.94
CA ILE A 395 11.63 3.37 -30.46
C ILE A 395 12.38 3.09 -29.15
N GLY A 396 13.66 3.47 -29.09
CA GLY A 396 14.48 3.30 -27.89
C GLY A 396 13.94 4.05 -26.67
N GLU A 397 13.45 5.28 -26.87
CA GLU A 397 12.83 6.07 -25.78
C GLU A 397 11.54 5.42 -25.30
N LYS A 398 10.68 4.91 -26.20
CA LYS A 398 9.46 4.16 -25.80
C LYS A 398 9.79 2.94 -24.94
N PHE A 399 10.80 2.16 -25.31
CA PHE A 399 11.23 1.00 -24.53
C PHE A 399 11.77 1.41 -23.16
N ASN A 400 12.60 2.44 -23.10
CA ASN A 400 13.16 2.94 -21.84
C ASN A 400 12.07 3.47 -20.91
N ASP A 401 11.09 4.20 -21.44
CA ASP A 401 9.96 4.70 -20.66
C ASP A 401 9.13 3.55 -20.05
N VAL A 402 8.84 2.52 -20.84
CA VAL A 402 8.07 1.36 -20.39
C VAL A 402 8.79 0.58 -19.29
N ASP A 403 10.08 0.33 -19.49
CA ASP A 403 10.90 -0.37 -18.49
C ASP A 403 11.01 0.48 -17.20
N LEU A 404 11.16 1.80 -17.33
CA LEU A 404 11.20 2.73 -16.20
C LEU A 404 9.86 2.75 -15.41
N MET A 405 8.72 2.75 -16.11
CA MET A 405 7.38 2.80 -15.49
C MET A 405 6.95 1.48 -14.83
N GLY A 406 7.63 0.36 -15.09
CA GLY A 406 7.31 -0.92 -14.46
C GLY A 406 5.94 -1.48 -14.83
N ILE A 407 5.46 -1.24 -16.07
CA ILE A 407 4.20 -1.81 -16.55
C ILE A 407 4.37 -3.31 -16.78
N PHE A 408 3.38 -4.12 -16.36
CA PHE A 408 3.56 -5.56 -16.21
C PHE A 408 3.78 -6.32 -17.53
N TYR A 409 2.95 -6.06 -18.56
CA TYR A 409 3.11 -6.62 -19.90
C TYR A 409 3.31 -5.53 -20.96
N ARG A 410 4.36 -5.66 -21.74
CA ARG A 410 4.62 -4.87 -22.93
C ARG A 410 4.14 -5.61 -24.16
N LEU A 411 3.29 -4.96 -24.97
CA LEU A 411 2.71 -5.45 -26.20
C LEU A 411 3.32 -4.67 -27.37
N VAL A 412 4.17 -5.31 -28.17
CA VAL A 412 4.82 -4.65 -29.31
C VAL A 412 4.09 -5.02 -30.61
N ILE A 413 3.76 -4.00 -31.37
CA ILE A 413 3.15 -4.12 -32.70
C ILE A 413 4.09 -3.46 -33.71
N SER A 414 4.68 -4.28 -34.56
CA SER A 414 5.64 -3.91 -35.60
C SER A 414 5.19 -4.46 -36.95
N GLU A 415 5.85 -4.07 -38.04
CA GLU A 415 5.62 -4.67 -39.34
C GLU A 415 5.75 -6.20 -39.31
N LYS A 416 6.79 -6.72 -38.63
CA LYS A 416 7.06 -8.17 -38.50
C LYS A 416 5.93 -8.88 -37.73
N THR A 417 5.38 -8.30 -36.67
CA THR A 417 4.29 -8.91 -35.91
C THR A 417 2.95 -8.79 -36.64
N LEU A 418 2.76 -7.70 -37.37
CA LEU A 418 1.57 -7.43 -38.18
C LEU A 418 1.42 -8.43 -39.33
N SER A 419 2.49 -8.73 -40.07
CA SER A 419 2.48 -9.70 -41.17
C SER A 419 2.05 -11.09 -40.73
N LYS A 420 2.34 -11.46 -39.50
CA LYS A 420 1.97 -12.73 -38.87
C LYS A 420 0.64 -12.68 -38.14
N LYS A 421 -0.04 -11.53 -38.09
CA LYS A 421 -1.25 -11.27 -37.26
C LYS A 421 -1.03 -11.67 -35.78
N ARG A 422 0.17 -11.46 -35.25
CA ARG A 422 0.59 -11.75 -33.88
C ARG A 422 0.95 -10.45 -33.14
N ILE A 423 1.01 -10.53 -31.81
CA ILE A 423 1.41 -9.47 -30.91
C ILE A 423 2.61 -10.00 -30.13
N GLU A 424 3.73 -9.29 -30.14
CA GLU A 424 4.85 -9.64 -29.29
C GLU A 424 4.54 -9.20 -27.85
N VAL A 425 4.56 -10.14 -26.93
CA VAL A 425 4.24 -9.95 -25.52
C VAL A 425 5.46 -10.26 -24.67
N LYS A 426 5.85 -9.31 -23.83
CA LYS A 426 6.93 -9.49 -22.87
C LYS A 426 6.48 -9.09 -21.47
N LYS A 427 6.70 -9.95 -20.49
CA LYS A 427 6.52 -9.63 -19.08
C LYS A 427 7.72 -8.80 -18.59
N ARG A 428 7.49 -7.75 -17.76
CA ARG A 428 8.51 -6.80 -17.31
C ARG A 428 9.71 -7.47 -16.63
N ASN A 429 9.50 -8.46 -15.83
CA ASN A 429 10.53 -9.18 -15.06
C ASN A 429 10.92 -10.54 -15.66
N SER A 430 10.72 -10.74 -16.98
CA SER A 430 11.08 -11.98 -17.66
C SER A 430 11.88 -11.71 -18.94
N PRO A 431 12.89 -12.50 -19.27
CA PRO A 431 13.57 -12.42 -20.55
C PRO A 431 12.73 -12.99 -21.70
N ASN A 432 11.72 -13.80 -21.40
CA ASN A 432 10.96 -14.58 -22.38
C ASN A 432 9.99 -13.71 -23.20
N LEU A 433 10.02 -13.89 -24.51
CA LEU A 433 9.08 -13.31 -25.46
C LEU A 433 8.03 -14.35 -25.87
N LYS A 434 6.77 -13.90 -25.98
CA LYS A 434 5.68 -14.68 -26.55
C LYS A 434 5.07 -13.94 -27.73
N TYR A 435 4.55 -14.69 -28.70
CA TYR A 435 3.82 -14.13 -29.83
C TYR A 435 2.39 -14.64 -29.79
N LEU A 436 1.45 -13.78 -29.43
CA LEU A 436 0.06 -14.15 -29.17
C LEU A 436 -0.86 -13.59 -30.25
N SER A 437 -1.92 -14.32 -30.58
CA SER A 437 -3.10 -13.83 -31.30
C SER A 437 -3.96 -12.95 -30.39
N LYS A 438 -4.97 -12.25 -30.95
CA LYS A 438 -5.94 -11.46 -30.17
C LYS A 438 -6.66 -12.30 -29.12
N ASN A 439 -7.09 -13.52 -29.48
CA ASN A 439 -7.83 -14.42 -28.58
C ASN A 439 -6.94 -14.92 -27.44
N GLU A 440 -5.71 -15.33 -27.75
CA GLU A 440 -4.73 -15.74 -26.73
C GLU A 440 -4.38 -14.61 -25.76
N LEU A 441 -4.28 -13.36 -26.27
CA LEU A 441 -3.98 -12.19 -25.42
C LEU A 441 -5.09 -11.92 -24.39
N VAL A 442 -6.36 -12.00 -24.80
CA VAL A 442 -7.50 -11.78 -23.88
C VAL A 442 -7.58 -12.86 -22.82
N ASN A 443 -7.26 -14.09 -23.21
CA ASN A 443 -7.29 -15.28 -22.34
C ASN A 443 -5.96 -15.50 -21.60
N LEU A 444 -5.01 -14.55 -21.70
CA LEU A 444 -3.77 -14.63 -20.94
C LEU A 444 -4.13 -14.68 -19.44
N LYS A 445 -3.96 -15.85 -18.84
CA LYS A 445 -4.25 -16.08 -17.43
C LYS A 445 -3.30 -15.24 -16.57
N LYS A 446 -3.86 -14.71 -15.50
CA LYS A 446 -3.13 -14.08 -14.42
C LYS A 446 -2.10 -15.02 -13.80
#